data_0c70609b3f5e02b304505f61b5f46a2b
#
_entry.id   0c70609b3f5e02b304505f61b5f46a2b
#
_cell.length_a   1.000
_cell.length_b   1.000
_cell.length_c   1.000
_cell.angle_alpha   90.00
_cell.angle_beta   90.00
_cell.angle_gamma   90.00
#
_symmetry.space_group_name_H-M   'P 1'
#
loop_
_entity.id
_entity.type
_entity.pdbx_description
1 polymer ?
#
loop_
_entity_poly.entity_id
_entity_poly.type
_entity_poly.pdbx_seq_one_letter_code
_entity_poly.pdbx_strand_id
1 'polypeptide(L)'
;MSILFIVCRLFLGGFMIYGGIQKFNKPMPEPIEVVEKAQKFTAAEKVNTLQKILYISGAKQTGYFWQVLGICELLFGLLLMIQGTGFIGALFLLPITLHIFLFHLFLEPDDIEELVQTGVLFAINIGLIMREKEKWKHLLWIKPI
;
A
#
# COMPACT_ATOMS: atom_id res chain seq x y z
N MET A 1 -7.68 20.54 -15.60
CA MET A 1 -6.95 19.78 -14.52
C MET A 1 -5.51 20.22 -14.51
N SER A 2 -4.90 20.40 -13.32
CA SER A 2 -3.45 20.70 -13.28
C SER A 2 -2.67 19.47 -13.72
N ILE A 3 -1.67 19.63 -14.60
CA ILE A 3 -0.81 18.56 -15.11
C ILE A 3 -0.17 17.78 -13.95
N LEU A 4 0.24 18.50 -12.89
CA LEU A 4 0.81 17.90 -11.69
C LEU A 4 -0.08 16.78 -11.10
N PHE A 5 -1.38 17.02 -10.99
CA PHE A 5 -2.30 16.00 -10.43
C PHE A 5 -2.52 14.82 -11.36
N ILE A 6 -2.44 15.03 -12.68
CA ILE A 6 -2.48 13.91 -13.63
C ILE A 6 -1.24 13.04 -13.43
N VAL A 7 -0.06 13.66 -13.35
CA VAL A 7 1.21 12.95 -13.13
C VAL A 7 1.18 12.20 -11.79
N CYS A 8 0.78 12.86 -10.69
CA CYS A 8 0.67 12.21 -9.38
C CYS A 8 -0.28 11.00 -9.40
N ARG A 9 -1.42 11.13 -10.10
CA ARG A 9 -2.40 10.05 -10.22
C ARG A 9 -1.85 8.85 -11.01
N LEU A 10 -1.21 9.12 -12.15
CA LEU A 10 -0.60 8.07 -12.97
C LEU A 10 0.58 7.42 -12.26
N PHE A 11 1.38 8.20 -11.56
CA PHE A 11 2.51 7.69 -10.79
C PHE A 11 2.06 6.77 -9.65
N LEU A 12 1.14 7.23 -8.80
CA LEU A 12 0.62 6.42 -7.71
C LEU A 12 -0.11 5.17 -8.22
N GLY A 13 -0.97 5.32 -9.24
CA GLY A 13 -1.69 4.19 -9.84
C GLY A 13 -0.73 3.15 -10.43
N GLY A 14 0.27 3.58 -11.19
CA GLY A 14 1.30 2.70 -11.76
C GLY A 14 2.12 2.00 -10.68
N PHE A 15 2.49 2.71 -9.62
CA PHE A 15 3.22 2.12 -8.49
C PHE A 15 2.40 1.04 -7.77
N MET A 16 1.10 1.29 -7.53
CA MET A 16 0.20 0.31 -6.92
C MET A 16 0.01 -0.92 -7.81
N ILE A 17 -0.15 -0.73 -9.12
CA ILE A 17 -0.25 -1.85 -10.08
C ILE A 17 1.02 -2.69 -10.05
N TYR A 18 2.19 -2.05 -10.08
CA TYR A 18 3.47 -2.76 -9.99
C TYR A 18 3.58 -3.58 -8.70
N GLY A 19 3.27 -2.97 -7.54
CA GLY A 19 3.27 -3.65 -6.24
C GLY A 19 2.29 -4.82 -6.18
N GLY A 20 1.10 -4.65 -6.76
CA GLY A 20 0.10 -5.70 -6.88
C GLY A 20 0.59 -6.90 -7.68
N ILE A 21 1.21 -6.68 -8.86
CA ILE A 21 1.79 -7.74 -9.69
C ILE A 21 2.86 -8.52 -8.93
N GLN A 22 3.74 -7.83 -8.19
CA GLN A 22 4.82 -8.46 -7.43
C GLN A 22 4.33 -9.43 -6.36
N LYS A 23 3.10 -9.27 -5.89
CA LYS A 23 2.52 -10.19 -4.88
C LYS A 23 2.21 -11.57 -5.43
N PHE A 24 2.06 -11.71 -6.76
CA PHE A 24 1.82 -12.99 -7.42
C PHE A 24 3.10 -13.68 -7.91
N ASN A 25 4.21 -12.94 -8.01
CA ASN A 25 5.46 -13.43 -8.58
C ASN A 25 6.31 -14.27 -7.63
N LYS A 26 6.01 -14.26 -6.32
CA LYS A 26 6.81 -14.98 -5.33
C LYS A 26 6.00 -16.13 -4.73
N PRO A 27 6.57 -17.34 -4.68
CA PRO A 27 5.91 -18.48 -4.05
C PRO A 27 5.68 -18.21 -2.55
N MET A 28 4.70 -18.90 -2.01
CA MET A 28 4.44 -18.89 -0.57
C MET A 28 5.55 -19.72 0.11
N PRO A 29 6.23 -19.19 1.14
CA PRO A 29 7.23 -19.94 1.86
C PRO A 29 6.56 -21.06 2.69
N GLU A 30 7.23 -22.18 2.84
CA GLU A 30 6.79 -23.23 3.76
C GLU A 30 6.88 -22.75 5.21
N PRO A 31 5.98 -23.18 6.11
CA PRO A 31 6.01 -22.75 7.52
C PRO A 31 7.35 -22.99 8.20
N ILE A 32 8.00 -24.10 7.89
CA ILE A 32 9.31 -24.45 8.45
C ILE A 32 10.40 -23.48 8.01
N GLU A 33 10.38 -23.04 6.74
CA GLU A 33 11.34 -22.05 6.22
C GLU A 33 11.22 -20.71 6.94
N VAL A 34 9.98 -20.31 7.31
CA VAL A 34 9.72 -19.09 8.10
C VAL A 34 10.33 -19.20 9.50
N VAL A 35 10.17 -20.35 10.15
CA VAL A 35 10.74 -20.61 11.48
C VAL A 35 12.27 -20.60 11.41
N GLU A 36 12.86 -21.27 10.44
CA GLU A 36 14.31 -21.28 10.25
C GLU A 36 14.88 -19.88 9.98
N LYS A 37 14.19 -19.10 9.15
CA LYS A 37 14.59 -17.71 8.87
C LYS A 37 14.51 -16.84 10.12
N ALA A 38 13.47 -17.00 10.94
CA ALA A 38 13.30 -16.27 12.18
C ALA A 38 14.38 -16.67 13.21
N GLN A 39 14.75 -17.97 13.28
CA GLN A 39 15.80 -18.45 14.18
C GLN A 39 17.20 -18.00 13.76
N LYS A 40 17.44 -17.84 12.45
CA LYS A 40 18.71 -17.32 11.90
C LYS A 40 18.81 -15.80 11.93
N PHE A 41 17.73 -15.12 12.33
CA PHE A 41 17.72 -13.65 12.42
C PHE A 41 18.78 -13.17 13.41
N THR A 42 19.60 -12.22 12.98
CA THR A 42 20.57 -11.52 13.83
C THR A 42 20.20 -10.03 13.90
N ALA A 43 20.31 -9.43 15.08
CA ALA A 43 20.00 -8.02 15.30
C ALA A 43 20.92 -7.06 14.52
N ALA A 44 21.96 -7.56 13.85
CA ALA A 44 22.83 -6.80 12.97
C ALA A 44 22.18 -6.52 11.60
N GLU A 45 21.17 -7.26 11.18
CA GLU A 45 20.41 -7.03 9.95
C GLU A 45 19.37 -5.93 10.16
N LYS A 46 19.76 -4.68 10.02
CA LYS A 46 18.90 -3.53 10.29
C LYS A 46 17.69 -3.40 9.37
N VAL A 47 17.78 -3.89 8.13
CA VAL A 47 16.73 -3.78 7.10
C VAL A 47 15.64 -4.83 7.25
N ASN A 48 15.95 -5.99 7.85
CA ASN A 48 15.00 -7.08 8.07
C ASN A 48 14.79 -7.30 9.56
N THR A 49 13.88 -6.59 10.17
CA THR A 49 13.52 -6.85 11.56
C THR A 49 12.80 -8.19 11.71
N LEU A 50 12.92 -8.81 12.87
CA LEU A 50 12.20 -10.06 13.17
C LEU A 50 10.68 -9.87 13.01
N GLN A 51 10.17 -8.73 13.45
CA GLN A 51 8.77 -8.38 13.35
C GLN A 51 8.31 -8.31 11.90
N LYS A 52 9.11 -7.72 10.99
CA LYS A 52 8.82 -7.70 9.54
C LYS A 52 8.74 -9.12 8.97
N ILE A 53 9.72 -9.97 9.30
CA ILE A 53 9.77 -11.36 8.84
C ILE A 53 8.50 -12.10 9.26
N LEU A 54 8.14 -12.01 10.53
CA LEU A 54 6.95 -12.68 11.09
C LEU A 54 5.66 -12.11 10.49
N TYR A 55 5.56 -10.79 10.34
CA TYR A 55 4.37 -10.14 9.79
C TYR A 55 4.11 -10.55 8.33
N ILE A 56 5.10 -10.38 7.44
CA ILE A 56 4.95 -10.73 6.02
C ILE A 56 4.71 -12.22 5.85
N SER A 57 5.45 -13.05 6.59
CA SER A 57 5.31 -14.50 6.52
C SER A 57 3.94 -14.94 7.03
N GLY A 58 3.47 -14.38 8.15
CA GLY A 58 2.14 -14.63 8.68
C GLY A 58 1.03 -14.24 7.69
N ALA A 59 1.13 -13.05 7.07
CA ALA A 59 0.19 -12.60 6.05
C ALA A 59 0.13 -13.55 4.85
N LYS A 60 1.27 -14.09 4.41
CA LYS A 60 1.34 -15.08 3.32
C LYS A 60 0.76 -16.43 3.75
N GLN A 61 1.02 -16.89 4.98
CA GLN A 61 0.52 -18.17 5.50
C GLN A 61 -1.01 -18.23 5.66
N THR A 62 -1.71 -17.08 5.64
CA THR A 62 -3.18 -17.08 5.63
C THR A 62 -3.79 -17.73 4.38
N GLY A 63 -3.00 -17.87 3.31
CA GLY A 63 -3.42 -18.45 2.03
C GLY A 63 -4.28 -17.53 1.15
N TYR A 64 -4.78 -16.41 1.67
CA TYR A 64 -5.65 -15.48 0.91
C TYR A 64 -5.22 -14.02 1.01
N PHE A 65 -4.75 -13.58 2.17
CA PHE A 65 -4.55 -12.15 2.47
C PHE A 65 -3.61 -11.47 1.47
N TRP A 66 -2.50 -12.13 1.15
CA TRP A 66 -1.50 -11.59 0.25
C TRP A 66 -2.01 -11.41 -1.18
N GLN A 67 -2.78 -12.39 -1.67
CA GLN A 67 -3.41 -12.36 -2.98
C GLN A 67 -4.52 -11.31 -3.06
N VAL A 68 -5.39 -11.25 -2.04
CA VAL A 68 -6.46 -10.24 -1.97
C VAL A 68 -5.88 -8.84 -1.96
N LEU A 69 -4.83 -8.61 -1.18
CA LEU A 69 -4.14 -7.31 -1.16
C LEU A 69 -3.59 -6.96 -2.55
N GLY A 70 -2.95 -7.91 -3.25
CA GLY A 70 -2.48 -7.73 -4.62
C GLY A 70 -3.60 -7.38 -5.60
N ILE A 71 -4.74 -8.07 -5.53
CA ILE A 71 -5.92 -7.76 -6.35
C ILE A 71 -6.44 -6.35 -6.05
N CYS A 72 -6.53 -5.97 -4.78
CA CYS A 72 -6.97 -4.62 -4.38
C CYS A 72 -6.02 -3.54 -4.93
N GLU A 73 -4.72 -3.74 -4.85
CA GLU A 73 -3.73 -2.80 -5.38
C GLU A 73 -3.85 -2.66 -6.91
N LEU A 74 -4.03 -3.78 -7.62
CA LEU A 74 -4.24 -3.77 -9.08
C LEU A 74 -5.52 -3.04 -9.46
N LEU A 75 -6.65 -3.42 -8.83
CA LEU A 75 -7.97 -2.87 -9.15
C LEU A 75 -8.04 -1.38 -8.83
N PHE A 76 -7.64 -0.99 -7.62
CA PHE A 76 -7.75 0.40 -7.18
C PHE A 76 -6.69 1.29 -7.82
N GLY A 77 -5.50 0.74 -8.14
CA GLY A 77 -4.50 1.42 -8.94
C GLY A 77 -5.01 1.71 -10.35
N LEU A 78 -5.67 0.73 -10.99
CA LEU A 78 -6.29 0.91 -12.31
C LEU A 78 -7.44 1.95 -12.26
N LEU A 79 -8.34 1.86 -11.27
CA LEU A 79 -9.40 2.85 -11.07
C LEU A 79 -8.84 4.25 -10.86
N LEU A 80 -7.72 4.37 -10.15
CA LEU A 80 -7.04 5.64 -9.95
C LEU A 80 -6.54 6.24 -11.27
N MET A 81 -6.00 5.43 -12.18
CA MET A 81 -5.48 5.90 -13.46
C MET A 81 -6.58 6.41 -14.40
N ILE A 82 -7.77 5.83 -14.34
CA ILE A 82 -8.93 6.23 -15.17
C ILE A 82 -9.54 7.52 -14.63
N GLN A 83 -9.74 8.51 -15.50
CA GLN A 83 -10.18 9.84 -15.09
C GLN A 83 -11.54 9.87 -14.40
N GLY A 84 -12.51 9.09 -14.87
CA GLY A 84 -13.87 9.05 -14.32
C GLY A 84 -13.96 8.39 -12.94
N THR A 85 -13.09 7.41 -12.65
CA THR A 85 -13.08 6.61 -11.42
C THR A 85 -11.92 6.96 -10.48
N GLY A 86 -11.08 7.93 -10.85
CA GLY A 86 -9.86 8.26 -10.10
C GLY A 86 -10.11 8.62 -8.63
N PHE A 87 -11.23 9.30 -8.31
CA PHE A 87 -11.59 9.59 -6.93
C PHE A 87 -11.89 8.32 -6.12
N ILE A 88 -12.65 7.39 -6.71
CA ILE A 88 -12.97 6.09 -6.09
C ILE A 88 -11.70 5.29 -5.86
N GLY A 89 -10.81 5.23 -6.88
CA GLY A 89 -9.51 4.59 -6.76
C GLY A 89 -8.68 5.16 -5.61
N ALA A 90 -8.57 6.49 -5.51
CA ALA A 90 -7.85 7.16 -4.44
C ALA A 90 -8.44 6.85 -3.05
N LEU A 91 -9.77 6.84 -2.94
CA LEU A 91 -10.46 6.58 -1.67
C LEU A 91 -10.20 5.15 -1.16
N PHE A 92 -10.29 4.14 -2.05
CA PHE A 92 -10.03 2.75 -1.69
C PHE A 92 -8.54 2.45 -1.50
N LEU A 93 -7.65 3.19 -2.14
CA LEU A 93 -6.21 3.08 -1.90
C LEU A 93 -5.77 3.69 -0.57
N LEU A 94 -6.55 4.58 0.03
CA LEU A 94 -6.16 5.30 1.25
C LEU A 94 -5.76 4.36 2.40
N PRO A 95 -6.56 3.35 2.79
CA PRO A 95 -6.16 2.41 3.83
C PRO A 95 -4.94 1.58 3.45
N ILE A 96 -4.77 1.26 2.16
CA ILE A 96 -3.63 0.48 1.68
C ILE A 96 -2.35 1.30 1.76
N THR A 97 -2.34 2.54 1.25
CA THR A 97 -1.17 3.42 1.29
C THR A 97 -0.81 3.81 2.72
N LEU A 98 -1.79 4.05 3.59
CA LEU A 98 -1.58 4.24 5.01
C LEU A 98 -0.90 3.03 5.64
N HIS A 99 -1.42 1.83 5.37
CA HIS A 99 -0.87 0.60 5.92
C HIS A 99 0.57 0.35 5.47
N ILE A 100 0.87 0.58 4.18
CA ILE A 100 2.23 0.46 3.64
C ILE A 100 3.17 1.46 4.34
N PHE A 101 2.74 2.71 4.51
CA PHE A 101 3.53 3.71 5.22
C PHE A 101 3.79 3.31 6.69
N LEU A 102 2.75 2.87 7.42
CA LEU A 102 2.89 2.42 8.81
C LEU A 102 3.77 1.17 8.92
N PHE A 103 3.71 0.27 7.95
CA PHE A 103 4.58 -0.89 7.90
C PHE A 103 6.07 -0.49 7.90
N HIS A 104 6.47 0.43 7.00
CA HIS A 104 7.87 0.90 6.96
C HIS A 104 8.22 1.73 8.20
N LEU A 105 7.29 2.55 8.71
CA LEU A 105 7.52 3.35 9.90
C LEU A 105 7.81 2.52 11.16
N PHE A 106 7.10 1.41 11.35
CA PHE A 106 7.18 0.62 12.58
C PHE A 106 8.01 -0.67 12.44
N LEU A 107 8.05 -1.25 11.25
CA LEU A 107 8.72 -2.54 11.04
C LEU A 107 10.07 -2.41 10.32
N GLU A 108 10.33 -1.26 9.68
CA GLU A 108 11.60 -0.99 9.00
C GLU A 108 12.08 0.47 9.21
N PRO A 109 12.16 0.95 10.45
CA PRO A 109 12.48 2.36 10.71
C PRO A 109 13.88 2.77 10.26
N ASP A 110 14.80 1.82 10.09
CA ASP A 110 16.17 2.05 9.63
C ASP A 110 16.28 2.16 8.10
N ASP A 111 15.25 1.76 7.35
CA ASP A 111 15.18 1.93 5.90
C ASP A 111 14.52 3.28 5.56
N ILE A 112 15.32 4.34 5.66
CA ILE A 112 14.84 5.71 5.44
C ILE A 112 14.36 5.91 4.00
N GLU A 113 14.95 5.24 3.02
CA GLU A 113 14.57 5.37 1.61
C GLU A 113 13.15 4.87 1.38
N GLU A 114 12.84 3.65 1.80
CA GLU A 114 11.51 3.07 1.69
C GLU A 114 10.47 3.84 2.55
N LEU A 115 10.87 4.31 3.74
CA LEU A 115 10.01 5.11 4.61
C LEU A 115 9.61 6.44 3.93
N VAL A 116 10.57 7.17 3.36
CA VAL A 116 10.30 8.43 2.66
C VAL A 116 9.46 8.18 1.41
N GLN A 117 9.78 7.16 0.62
CA GLN A 117 9.03 6.80 -0.58
C GLN A 117 7.57 6.50 -0.26
N THR A 118 7.32 5.65 0.72
CA THR A 118 5.94 5.26 1.12
C THR A 118 5.18 6.42 1.77
N GLY A 119 5.86 7.29 2.53
CA GLY A 119 5.31 8.53 3.06
C GLY A 119 4.87 9.51 1.96
N VAL A 120 5.67 9.66 0.90
CA VAL A 120 5.33 10.48 -0.27
C VAL A 120 4.13 9.90 -1.01
N LEU A 121 4.07 8.58 -1.22
CA LEU A 121 2.92 7.92 -1.86
C LEU A 121 1.62 8.14 -1.07
N PHE A 122 1.69 8.01 0.25
CA PHE A 122 0.56 8.28 1.13
C PHE A 122 0.12 9.76 1.08
N ALA A 123 1.07 10.71 1.12
CA ALA A 123 0.79 12.13 0.99
C ALA A 123 0.16 12.49 -0.37
N ILE A 124 0.66 11.91 -1.46
CA ILE A 124 0.06 12.05 -2.80
C ILE A 124 -1.40 11.56 -2.79
N ASN A 125 -1.67 10.40 -2.18
CA ASN A 125 -3.02 9.84 -2.12
C ASN A 125 -3.97 10.78 -1.36
N ILE A 126 -3.57 11.29 -0.20
CA ILE A 126 -4.34 12.30 0.55
C ILE A 126 -4.58 13.55 -0.31
N GLY A 127 -3.56 14.06 -0.98
CA GLY A 127 -3.67 15.24 -1.84
C GLY A 127 -4.68 15.05 -2.98
N LEU A 128 -4.71 13.86 -3.60
CA LEU A 128 -5.69 13.51 -4.63
C LEU A 128 -7.13 13.49 -4.10
N ILE A 129 -7.34 12.95 -2.90
CA ILE A 129 -8.66 12.94 -2.24
C ILE A 129 -9.09 14.36 -1.85
N MET A 130 -8.19 15.11 -1.22
CA MET A 130 -8.49 16.49 -0.77
C MET A 130 -8.83 17.42 -1.93
N ARG A 131 -8.24 17.21 -3.09
CA ARG A 131 -8.57 17.97 -4.29
C ARG A 131 -10.03 17.80 -4.70
N GLU A 132 -10.59 16.62 -4.57
CA GLU A 132 -11.96 16.28 -4.94
C GLU A 132 -12.95 16.55 -3.78
N LYS A 133 -12.64 17.56 -2.94
CA LYS A 133 -13.40 17.88 -1.71
C LYS A 133 -14.91 18.02 -1.92
N GLU A 134 -15.33 18.49 -3.08
CA GLU A 134 -16.75 18.61 -3.38
C GLU A 134 -17.44 17.24 -3.54
N LYS A 135 -16.72 16.22 -4.01
CA LYS A 135 -17.24 14.85 -4.13
C LYS A 135 -17.37 14.17 -2.77
N TRP A 136 -16.33 14.21 -1.94
CA TRP A 136 -16.40 13.54 -0.64
C TRP A 136 -17.27 14.27 0.39
N LYS A 137 -17.46 15.58 0.28
CA LYS A 137 -18.43 16.31 1.09
C LYS A 137 -19.84 15.77 0.91
N HIS A 138 -20.25 15.44 -0.32
CA HIS A 138 -21.56 14.84 -0.59
C HIS A 138 -21.70 13.43 -0.01
N LEU A 139 -20.60 12.68 0.14
CA LEU A 139 -20.61 11.36 0.78
C LEU A 139 -20.76 11.44 2.30
N LEU A 140 -20.20 12.47 2.92
CA LEU A 140 -20.20 12.64 4.38
C LEU A 140 -21.37 13.49 4.89
N TRP A 141 -22.03 14.25 4.00
CA TRP A 141 -23.11 15.12 4.40
C TRP A 141 -24.43 14.36 4.45
N ILE A 142 -24.80 13.94 5.65
CA ILE A 142 -26.17 13.50 5.95
C ILE A 142 -26.99 14.79 6.05
N LYS A 143 -27.90 15.04 5.11
CA LYS A 143 -28.89 16.12 5.29
C LYS A 143 -29.62 15.87 6.60
N PRO A 144 -29.67 16.84 7.51
CA PRO A 144 -30.57 16.70 8.66
C PRO A 144 -32.00 16.55 8.12
N ILE A 145 -32.68 15.51 8.59
CA ILE A 145 -34.10 15.24 8.30
C ILE A 145 -34.94 16.37 8.86
#